data_92a022ce9ce1c335dc6571c42076206d
#
_entry.id   92a022ce9ce1c335dc6571c42076206d
#
_cell.length_a   1.000
_cell.length_b   1.000
_cell.length_c   1.000
_cell.angle_alpha   90.00
_cell.angle_beta   90.00
_cell.angle_gamma   90.00
#
_symmetry.space_group_name_H-M   'P 1'
#
loop_
_entity.id
_entity.type
_entity.pdbx_description
1 polymer ?
#
loop_
_entity_poly.entity_id
_entity_poly.type
_entity_poly.pdbx_seq_one_letter_code
_entity_poly.pdbx_strand_id
1 'polypeptide(L)'
;MDKIIVKGKKGKQEFEIAELERGEGLLQMIQQLIPIGLMAVNDILQSEVERLAGKKYSHAAYKEYSRWGSNAGSICLGDSKVRIKVPRVMNKGTKRSVPLRSYELFQDPQIIDEQNFKKLINGISCRKYKEASMIVPEVFGISHSSVSKRFIRVSSKKLEEFHNRRFDDLNIVALFIDGKSFSGTDMIIALGIDINGIKHILGFVESGTENESVCSDFLRSLKERGLKLDDEILYIIDGSKGLNSSIKKVAGRNAVIQRCQWHKRENVVSYLSKTEQPKVREKLQRAYSLSSYTEAKSALDKVGKELKLMNRSAYNSLQEGLEETLTLHRLGLADKLGASFKTTNCIENVNSQISIYVSRVRRWHNSDHRQRWLATALLETEPRLRKVKGRAHLVELKARIKELKEGNETGQQCIKEAA
;
A
#
# COMPACT_ATOMS: atom_id res chain seq x y z
N MET A 1 15.70 23.35 34.45
CA MET A 1 14.48 22.49 34.41
C MET A 1 13.46 23.24 33.57
N ASP A 2 13.14 22.69 32.44
CA ASP A 2 12.18 23.33 31.52
C ASP A 2 10.77 23.10 32.04
N LYS A 3 9.99 24.17 32.14
CA LYS A 3 8.59 24.15 32.63
C LYS A 3 7.65 24.52 31.52
N ILE A 4 6.55 23.78 31.38
CA ILE A 4 5.44 24.12 30.51
C ILE A 4 4.39 24.88 31.32
N ILE A 5 4.05 26.09 30.88
CA ILE A 5 3.06 26.94 31.54
C ILE A 5 1.79 26.99 30.67
N VAL A 6 0.71 26.50 31.21
CA VAL A 6 -0.62 26.58 30.57
C VAL A 6 -1.46 27.64 31.26
N LYS A 7 -1.87 28.69 30.51
CA LYS A 7 -2.70 29.80 31.01
C LYS A 7 -4.17 29.54 30.69
N GLY A 8 -4.98 29.38 31.71
CA GLY A 8 -6.45 29.28 31.60
C GLY A 8 -7.14 30.40 32.39
N LYS A 9 -8.45 30.57 32.20
CA LYS A 9 -9.28 31.58 32.93
C LYS A 9 -9.26 31.47 34.47
N LYS A 10 -8.86 30.31 35.00
CA LYS A 10 -8.78 30.04 36.45
C LYS A 10 -7.36 30.07 37.03
N GLY A 11 -6.37 30.47 36.27
CA GLY A 11 -4.98 30.59 36.73
C GLY A 11 -3.94 30.01 35.77
N LYS A 12 -2.68 30.11 36.16
CA LYS A 12 -1.55 29.46 35.49
C LYS A 12 -1.32 28.11 36.15
N GLN A 13 -1.21 27.06 35.37
CA GLN A 13 -0.68 25.77 35.82
C GLN A 13 0.69 25.53 35.23
N GLU A 14 1.65 25.20 36.09
CA GLU A 14 3.02 24.90 35.73
C GLU A 14 3.24 23.38 35.83
N PHE A 15 3.88 22.78 34.83
CA PHE A 15 4.24 21.37 34.81
C PHE A 15 5.75 21.26 34.65
N GLU A 16 6.41 20.46 35.49
CA GLU A 16 7.81 20.13 35.31
C GLU A 16 7.96 18.99 34.29
N ILE A 17 8.91 19.11 33.35
CA ILE A 17 9.13 18.11 32.28
C ILE A 17 9.50 16.74 32.88
N ALA A 18 10.20 16.70 34.03
CA ALA A 18 10.53 15.47 34.75
C ALA A 18 9.31 14.70 35.27
N GLU A 19 8.17 15.36 35.51
CA GLU A 19 6.89 14.71 35.89
C GLU A 19 6.14 14.13 34.68
N LEU A 20 6.42 14.66 33.47
CA LEU A 20 5.84 14.20 32.21
C LEU A 20 6.44 12.88 31.71
N GLU A 21 7.63 12.52 32.16
CA GLU A 21 8.30 11.26 31.82
C GLU A 21 7.69 10.05 32.58
N ARG A 22 6.95 10.31 33.66
CA ARG A 22 6.15 9.28 34.32
C ARG A 22 4.77 9.26 33.69
N GLY A 23 4.35 8.12 33.16
CA GLY A 23 3.09 7.96 32.38
C GLY A 23 1.83 8.54 33.04
N GLU A 24 1.81 8.72 34.37
CA GLU A 24 0.71 9.36 35.12
C GLU A 24 0.66 10.90 34.88
N GLY A 25 1.79 11.57 34.79
CA GLY A 25 1.85 13.02 34.49
C GLY A 25 1.38 13.34 33.08
N LEU A 26 1.69 12.49 32.12
CA LEU A 26 1.23 12.61 30.72
C LEU A 26 -0.29 12.42 30.61
N LEU A 27 -0.86 11.50 31.35
CA LEU A 27 -2.32 11.27 31.43
C LEU A 27 -3.05 12.48 32.06
N GLN A 28 -2.51 13.05 33.15
CA GLN A 28 -3.07 14.26 33.77
C GLN A 28 -3.01 15.46 32.84
N MET A 29 -1.90 15.63 32.10
CA MET A 29 -1.75 16.71 31.12
C MET A 29 -2.75 16.56 29.97
N ILE A 30 -2.94 15.35 29.43
CA ILE A 30 -3.95 15.09 28.40
C ILE A 30 -5.36 15.38 28.90
N GLN A 31 -5.68 14.98 30.14
CA GLN A 31 -6.97 15.25 30.75
C GLN A 31 -7.26 16.76 30.94
N GLN A 32 -6.22 17.59 31.11
CA GLN A 32 -6.36 19.04 31.22
C GLN A 32 -6.36 19.77 29.87
N LEU A 33 -5.71 19.19 28.82
CA LEU A 33 -5.72 19.77 27.48
C LEU A 33 -7.11 19.74 26.82
N ILE A 34 -7.93 18.74 27.14
CA ILE A 34 -9.29 18.64 26.56
C ILE A 34 -10.23 19.74 27.07
N PRO A 35 -10.34 20.05 28.38
CA PRO A 35 -11.09 21.20 28.85
C PRO A 35 -10.60 22.53 28.24
N ILE A 36 -9.30 22.70 28.06
CA ILE A 36 -8.74 23.89 27.41
C ILE A 36 -9.16 23.94 25.93
N GLY A 37 -9.09 22.82 25.22
CA GLY A 37 -9.57 22.71 23.83
C GLY A 37 -11.06 23.03 23.72
N LEU A 38 -11.89 22.55 24.64
CA LEU A 38 -13.33 22.85 24.70
C LEU A 38 -13.60 24.35 25.03
N MET A 39 -12.78 24.96 25.87
CA MET A 39 -12.87 26.40 26.12
C MET A 39 -12.54 27.18 24.83
N ALA A 40 -11.47 26.83 24.12
CA ALA A 40 -11.12 27.47 22.86
C ALA A 40 -12.23 27.31 21.79
N VAL A 41 -12.82 26.13 21.67
CA VAL A 41 -13.99 25.90 20.80
C VAL A 41 -15.16 26.80 21.18
N ASN A 42 -15.49 26.86 22.47
CA ASN A 42 -16.56 27.73 22.95
C ASN A 42 -16.26 29.21 22.66
N ASP A 43 -15.03 29.67 22.85
CA ASP A 43 -14.63 31.04 22.56
C ASP A 43 -14.72 31.37 21.06
N ILE A 44 -14.37 30.43 20.18
CA ILE A 44 -14.55 30.58 18.73
C ILE A 44 -16.04 30.68 18.36
N LEU A 45 -16.88 29.80 18.90
CA LEU A 45 -18.33 29.84 18.67
C LEU A 45 -18.94 31.16 19.19
N GLN A 46 -18.56 31.61 20.39
CA GLN A 46 -19.05 32.88 20.95
C GLN A 46 -18.58 34.08 20.15
N SER A 47 -17.34 34.08 19.66
CA SER A 47 -16.80 35.14 18.82
C SER A 47 -17.57 35.27 17.49
N GLU A 48 -17.93 34.14 16.86
CA GLU A 48 -18.78 34.18 15.66
C GLU A 48 -20.17 34.74 15.97
N VAL A 49 -20.77 34.30 17.07
CA VAL A 49 -22.08 34.82 17.51
C VAL A 49 -22.02 36.33 17.84
N GLU A 50 -20.93 36.81 18.44
CA GLU A 50 -20.72 38.24 18.71
C GLU A 50 -20.61 39.06 17.41
N ARG A 51 -19.91 38.53 16.45
CA ARG A 51 -19.81 39.17 15.13
C ARG A 51 -21.18 39.27 14.44
N LEU A 52 -22.00 38.23 14.52
CA LEU A 52 -23.30 38.16 13.86
C LEU A 52 -24.38 38.96 14.63
N ALA A 53 -24.55 38.67 15.90
CA ALA A 53 -25.66 39.14 16.70
C ALA A 53 -25.30 40.18 17.79
N GLY A 54 -24.01 40.50 17.97
CA GLY A 54 -23.54 41.44 19.01
C GLY A 54 -23.19 40.73 20.33
N LYS A 55 -22.63 41.54 21.28
CA LYS A 55 -22.30 41.06 22.62
C LYS A 55 -23.52 40.59 23.38
N LYS A 56 -23.34 39.72 24.36
CA LYS A 56 -24.41 39.25 25.24
C LYS A 56 -25.00 40.45 26.01
N TYR A 57 -26.33 40.54 26.07
CA TYR A 57 -27.06 41.68 26.68
C TYR A 57 -26.91 43.04 25.97
N SER A 58 -26.33 43.10 24.78
CA SER A 58 -26.34 44.35 23.99
C SER A 58 -27.65 44.46 23.19
N HIS A 59 -28.31 45.62 23.27
CA HIS A 59 -29.47 45.94 22.45
C HIS A 59 -29.03 46.41 21.05
N ALA A 60 -28.47 45.51 20.25
CA ALA A 60 -28.01 45.83 18.90
C ALA A 60 -29.21 45.81 17.92
N ALA A 61 -30.05 46.84 18.00
CA ALA A 61 -31.25 47.00 17.17
C ALA A 61 -30.94 46.99 15.68
N TYR A 62 -29.76 47.50 15.30
CA TYR A 62 -29.29 47.60 13.92
C TYR A 62 -28.79 46.28 13.31
N LYS A 63 -28.58 45.26 14.12
CA LYS A 63 -28.11 43.96 13.59
C LYS A 63 -29.26 43.13 13.08
N GLU A 64 -29.07 42.50 11.91
CA GLU A 64 -30.03 41.61 11.25
C GLU A 64 -30.31 40.35 12.08
N TYR A 65 -29.32 39.92 12.88
CA TYR A 65 -29.39 38.69 13.66
C TYR A 65 -29.51 38.95 15.15
N SER A 66 -30.09 37.97 15.84
CA SER A 66 -30.25 37.97 17.31
C SER A 66 -29.77 36.68 17.94
N ARG A 67 -29.28 36.74 19.18
CA ARG A 67 -28.97 35.56 19.98
C ARG A 67 -30.25 34.85 20.39
N TRP A 68 -30.30 33.53 20.22
CA TRP A 68 -31.51 32.73 20.50
C TRP A 68 -31.24 31.50 21.36
N GLY A 69 -30.53 31.68 22.48
CA GLY A 69 -30.21 30.62 23.42
C GLY A 69 -29.14 29.66 22.92
N SER A 70 -29.22 28.40 23.31
CA SER A 70 -28.29 27.35 22.89
C SER A 70 -28.98 25.99 22.76
N ASN A 71 -28.52 25.14 21.89
CA ASN A 71 -28.93 23.74 21.75
C ASN A 71 -27.84 22.78 22.26
N ALA A 72 -28.27 21.58 22.68
CA ALA A 72 -27.33 20.48 22.85
C ALA A 72 -26.78 20.07 21.46
N GLY A 73 -25.46 19.98 21.34
CA GLY A 73 -24.75 19.53 20.13
C GLY A 73 -23.52 18.74 20.47
N SER A 74 -22.75 18.41 19.47
CA SER A 74 -21.46 17.73 19.67
C SER A 74 -20.46 18.18 18.62
N ILE A 75 -19.19 18.13 18.98
CA ILE A 75 -18.08 18.41 18.08
C ILE A 75 -17.18 17.20 17.95
N CYS A 76 -16.45 17.15 16.85
CA CYS A 76 -15.38 16.20 16.61
C CYS A 76 -14.07 16.71 17.24
N LEU A 77 -13.57 16.02 18.27
CA LEU A 77 -12.31 16.34 18.92
C LEU A 77 -11.44 15.07 18.96
N GLY A 78 -10.32 15.10 18.26
CA GLY A 78 -9.50 13.91 18.08
C GLY A 78 -10.28 12.77 17.40
N ASP A 79 -10.34 11.62 18.05
CA ASP A 79 -11.00 10.41 17.55
C ASP A 79 -12.43 10.22 18.12
N SER A 80 -12.95 11.21 18.80
CA SER A 80 -14.17 11.12 19.58
C SER A 80 -15.12 12.29 19.34
N LYS A 81 -16.40 12.09 19.69
CA LYS A 81 -17.38 13.18 19.74
C LYS A 81 -17.57 13.64 21.18
N VAL A 82 -17.48 14.96 21.37
CA VAL A 82 -17.67 15.60 22.67
C VAL A 82 -18.94 16.42 22.65
N ARG A 83 -19.79 16.28 23.68
CA ARG A 83 -21.00 17.07 23.83
C ARG A 83 -20.68 18.51 24.23
N ILE A 84 -21.33 19.45 23.57
CA ILE A 84 -21.22 20.89 23.89
C ILE A 84 -22.59 21.56 23.84
N LYS A 85 -22.66 22.76 24.41
CA LYS A 85 -23.80 23.67 24.20
C LYS A 85 -23.46 24.59 23.04
N VAL A 86 -24.19 24.45 21.93
CA VAL A 86 -24.00 25.26 20.72
C VAL A 86 -24.87 26.49 20.77
N PRO A 87 -24.32 27.70 20.73
CA PRO A 87 -25.13 28.90 20.73
C PRO A 87 -25.92 29.00 19.41
N ARG A 88 -27.11 29.57 19.49
CA ARG A 88 -27.99 29.78 18.33
C ARG A 88 -28.10 31.24 17.99
N VAL A 89 -28.13 31.49 16.67
CA VAL A 89 -28.39 32.80 16.08
C VAL A 89 -29.63 32.69 15.20
N MET A 90 -30.49 33.67 15.29
CA MET A 90 -31.73 33.77 14.51
C MET A 90 -31.71 35.05 13.67
N ASN A 91 -32.14 34.96 12.43
CA ASN A 91 -32.43 36.11 11.60
C ASN A 91 -33.75 36.76 12.03
N LYS A 92 -33.75 38.05 12.35
CA LYS A 92 -34.89 38.78 12.86
C LYS A 92 -36.05 38.89 11.85
N GLY A 93 -35.70 39.03 10.55
CA GLY A 93 -36.66 39.19 9.47
C GLY A 93 -37.36 37.86 9.11
N THR A 94 -36.56 36.83 8.87
CA THR A 94 -37.08 35.51 8.41
C THR A 94 -37.46 34.58 9.53
N LYS A 95 -37.13 34.87 10.78
CA LYS A 95 -37.30 34.01 11.97
C LYS A 95 -36.69 32.59 11.80
N ARG A 96 -35.67 32.48 10.97
CA ARG A 96 -34.96 31.21 10.75
C ARG A 96 -33.64 31.20 11.50
N SER A 97 -33.26 29.99 11.96
CA SER A 97 -31.96 29.77 12.59
C SER A 97 -30.86 29.89 11.54
N VAL A 98 -29.77 30.58 11.90
CA VAL A 98 -28.59 30.74 11.05
C VAL A 98 -27.52 29.74 11.49
N PRO A 99 -27.00 28.88 10.58
CA PRO A 99 -25.93 27.97 10.93
C PRO A 99 -24.65 28.74 11.27
N LEU A 100 -23.90 28.27 12.24
CA LEU A 100 -22.58 28.80 12.55
C LEU A 100 -21.51 28.06 11.77
N ARG A 101 -20.76 28.79 10.95
CA ARG A 101 -19.69 28.23 10.10
C ARG A 101 -18.62 27.52 10.94
N SER A 102 -18.24 28.10 12.08
CA SER A 102 -17.29 27.47 13.00
C SER A 102 -17.82 26.14 13.56
N TYR A 103 -19.13 26.05 13.85
CA TYR A 103 -19.73 24.81 14.29
C TYR A 103 -19.72 23.73 13.18
N GLU A 104 -19.98 24.12 11.94
CA GLU A 104 -19.92 23.22 10.77
C GLU A 104 -18.51 22.68 10.58
N LEU A 105 -17.47 23.52 10.73
CA LEU A 105 -16.08 23.08 10.68
C LEU A 105 -15.74 22.06 11.77
N PHE A 106 -16.25 22.24 13.00
CA PHE A 106 -16.07 21.27 14.06
C PHE A 106 -16.91 19.98 13.92
N GLN A 107 -17.80 19.93 12.94
CA GLN A 107 -18.54 18.73 12.57
C GLN A 107 -17.81 17.87 11.54
N ASP A 108 -16.71 18.35 10.92
CA ASP A 108 -15.99 17.62 9.89
C ASP A 108 -15.46 16.29 10.45
N PRO A 109 -15.92 15.15 9.90
CA PRO A 109 -15.51 13.83 10.37
C PRO A 109 -14.13 13.38 9.88
N GLN A 110 -13.46 14.12 8.98
CA GLN A 110 -12.26 13.66 8.30
C GLN A 110 -11.14 13.28 9.28
N ILE A 111 -10.86 14.12 10.27
CA ILE A 111 -9.82 13.86 11.29
C ILE A 111 -10.12 12.61 12.08
N ILE A 112 -11.39 12.44 12.50
CA ILE A 112 -11.82 11.24 13.23
C ILE A 112 -11.75 10.00 12.36
N ASP A 113 -12.10 10.13 11.10
CA ASP A 113 -12.11 9.02 10.16
C ASP A 113 -10.69 8.49 9.92
N GLU A 114 -9.71 9.36 9.76
CA GLU A 114 -8.31 8.94 9.59
C GLU A 114 -7.74 8.29 10.85
N GLN A 115 -8.01 8.82 12.02
CA GLN A 115 -7.53 8.21 13.27
C GLN A 115 -8.19 6.86 13.54
N ASN A 116 -9.50 6.75 13.32
CA ASN A 116 -10.23 5.48 13.39
C ASN A 116 -9.64 4.47 12.43
N PHE A 117 -9.38 4.89 11.20
CA PHE A 117 -8.79 4.07 10.16
C PHE A 117 -7.41 3.54 10.59
N LYS A 118 -6.50 4.40 11.05
CA LYS A 118 -5.17 4.00 11.52
C LYS A 118 -5.23 3.02 12.69
N LYS A 119 -6.12 3.24 13.65
CA LYS A 119 -6.30 2.32 14.79
C LYS A 119 -6.77 0.94 14.33
N LEU A 120 -7.76 0.89 13.43
CA LEU A 120 -8.32 -0.37 12.94
C LEU A 120 -7.31 -1.16 12.10
N ILE A 121 -6.59 -0.51 11.19
CA ILE A 121 -5.61 -1.20 10.36
C ILE A 121 -4.43 -1.72 11.18
N ASN A 122 -4.09 -1.03 12.28
CA ASN A 122 -3.09 -1.50 13.24
C ASN A 122 -3.61 -2.57 14.22
N GLY A 123 -4.87 -3.02 14.07
CA GLY A 123 -5.41 -4.22 14.71
C GLY A 123 -6.29 -3.99 15.91
N ILE A 124 -6.73 -2.76 16.17
CA ILE A 124 -7.78 -2.51 17.15
C ILE A 124 -9.12 -2.93 16.54
N SER A 125 -9.79 -3.91 17.15
CA SER A 125 -11.09 -4.34 16.64
C SER A 125 -12.17 -3.27 16.86
N CYS A 126 -13.16 -3.20 15.95
CA CYS A 126 -14.29 -2.28 16.09
C CYS A 126 -15.00 -2.44 17.45
N ARG A 127 -15.04 -3.66 18.02
CA ARG A 127 -15.67 -3.93 19.33
C ARG A 127 -14.87 -3.36 20.49
N LYS A 128 -13.54 -3.43 20.44
CA LYS A 128 -12.63 -2.88 21.47
C LYS A 128 -12.28 -1.40 21.23
N TYR A 129 -12.81 -0.81 20.16
CA TYR A 129 -12.50 0.58 19.80
C TYR A 129 -12.88 1.56 20.90
N LYS A 130 -14.05 1.38 21.51
CA LYS A 130 -14.53 2.21 22.63
C LYS A 130 -13.55 2.19 23.80
N GLU A 131 -13.06 1.01 24.19
CA GLU A 131 -12.10 0.84 25.28
C GLU A 131 -10.75 1.49 24.95
N ALA A 132 -10.30 1.37 23.69
CA ALA A 132 -9.04 1.95 23.23
C ALA A 132 -9.09 3.47 23.00
N SER A 133 -10.29 4.05 22.90
CA SER A 133 -10.51 5.49 22.66
C SER A 133 -10.89 6.26 23.91
N MET A 134 -11.20 5.58 25.04
CA MET A 134 -11.63 6.21 26.27
C MET A 134 -10.45 6.79 27.05
N ILE A 135 -9.98 7.96 26.61
CA ILE A 135 -8.98 8.75 27.35
C ILE A 135 -9.69 9.74 28.28
N VAL A 136 -10.98 10.02 28.09
CA VAL A 136 -11.73 11.03 28.86
C VAL A 136 -13.11 10.53 29.26
N PRO A 137 -13.49 10.62 30.55
CA PRO A 137 -14.75 10.11 31.09
C PRO A 137 -16.02 10.73 30.47
N GLU A 138 -15.96 11.98 30.00
CA GLU A 138 -17.12 12.73 29.46
C GLU A 138 -17.34 12.54 27.95
N VAL A 139 -16.45 11.77 27.29
CA VAL A 139 -16.54 11.51 25.87
C VAL A 139 -17.39 10.29 25.62
N PHE A 140 -18.52 10.45 24.94
CA PHE A 140 -19.28 9.28 24.52
C PHE A 140 -18.62 8.63 23.30
N GLY A 141 -18.12 7.42 23.50
CA GLY A 141 -17.44 6.65 22.45
C GLY A 141 -18.33 6.43 21.24
N ILE A 142 -17.70 6.37 20.08
CA ILE A 142 -18.37 6.01 18.82
C ILE A 142 -18.81 4.54 18.91
N SER A 143 -20.04 4.23 18.52
CA SER A 143 -20.52 2.85 18.50
C SER A 143 -19.69 2.01 17.52
N HIS A 144 -19.51 0.72 17.79
CA HIS A 144 -18.77 -0.20 16.92
C HIS A 144 -19.32 -0.25 15.49
N SER A 145 -20.63 -0.07 15.30
CA SER A 145 -21.24 0.03 13.97
C SER A 145 -20.87 1.32 13.25
N SER A 146 -20.78 2.46 13.96
CA SER A 146 -20.33 3.73 13.39
C SER A 146 -18.84 3.66 13.01
N VAL A 147 -18.00 3.05 13.84
CA VAL A 147 -16.59 2.82 13.56
C VAL A 147 -16.42 1.97 12.28
N SER A 148 -17.18 0.88 12.16
CA SER A 148 -17.18 0.03 10.98
C SER A 148 -17.61 0.78 9.72
N LYS A 149 -18.70 1.55 9.77
CA LYS A 149 -19.17 2.36 8.62
C LYS A 149 -18.14 3.39 8.19
N ARG A 150 -17.46 4.05 9.14
CA ARG A 150 -16.38 5.01 8.85
C ARG A 150 -15.18 4.33 8.19
N PHE A 151 -14.76 3.17 8.70
CA PHE A 151 -13.70 2.38 8.10
C PHE A 151 -14.03 1.98 6.65
N ILE A 152 -15.28 1.52 6.40
CA ILE A 152 -15.74 1.20 5.05
C ILE A 152 -15.62 2.43 4.14
N ARG A 153 -16.10 3.58 4.57
CA ARG A 153 -16.06 4.82 3.77
C ARG A 153 -14.63 5.23 3.41
N VAL A 154 -13.72 5.26 4.40
CA VAL A 154 -12.32 5.64 4.17
C VAL A 154 -11.59 4.63 3.29
N SER A 155 -11.76 3.33 3.58
CA SER A 155 -11.12 2.28 2.80
C SER A 155 -11.67 2.17 1.37
N SER A 156 -12.96 2.47 1.14
CA SER A 156 -13.52 2.56 -0.23
C SER A 156 -12.91 3.72 -1.01
N LYS A 157 -12.77 4.90 -0.40
CA LYS A 157 -12.10 6.04 -1.03
C LYS A 157 -10.64 5.72 -1.36
N LYS A 158 -9.92 5.10 -0.43
CA LYS A 158 -8.53 4.66 -0.68
C LYS A 158 -8.43 3.61 -1.79
N LEU A 159 -9.38 2.68 -1.90
CA LEU A 159 -9.45 1.71 -2.98
C LEU A 159 -9.65 2.42 -4.32
N GLU A 160 -10.58 3.37 -4.39
CA GLU A 160 -10.85 4.16 -5.60
C GLU A 160 -9.61 4.99 -6.01
N GLU A 161 -8.99 5.70 -5.07
CA GLU A 161 -7.75 6.45 -5.30
C GLU A 161 -6.63 5.53 -5.82
N PHE A 162 -6.50 4.33 -5.25
CA PHE A 162 -5.51 3.33 -5.65
C PHE A 162 -5.74 2.84 -7.09
N HIS A 163 -6.98 2.53 -7.46
CA HIS A 163 -7.31 2.08 -8.81
C HIS A 163 -7.23 3.18 -9.86
N ASN A 164 -7.44 4.44 -9.48
CA ASN A 164 -7.37 5.60 -10.38
C ASN A 164 -5.97 6.23 -10.48
N ARG A 165 -4.95 5.68 -9.79
CA ARG A 165 -3.57 6.19 -9.86
C ARG A 165 -3.06 6.18 -11.30
N ARG A 166 -2.46 7.30 -11.72
CA ARG A 166 -1.80 7.44 -13.02
C ARG A 166 -0.32 7.17 -12.90
N PHE A 167 0.29 6.72 -14.01
CA PHE A 167 1.69 6.31 -14.08
C PHE A 167 2.47 7.00 -15.21
N ASP A 168 1.91 8.03 -15.81
CA ASP A 168 2.46 8.73 -16.98
C ASP A 168 3.89 9.25 -16.74
N ASP A 169 4.19 9.69 -15.51
CA ASP A 169 5.48 10.25 -15.12
C ASP A 169 6.47 9.19 -14.57
N LEU A 170 6.05 7.92 -14.46
CA LEU A 170 6.90 6.87 -13.94
C LEU A 170 7.76 6.23 -15.02
N ASN A 171 9.07 6.29 -14.84
CA ASN A 171 10.03 5.57 -15.68
C ASN A 171 10.33 4.20 -15.07
N ILE A 172 9.44 3.24 -15.30
CA ILE A 172 9.58 1.86 -14.78
C ILE A 172 10.58 1.08 -15.65
N VAL A 173 11.54 0.43 -15.00
CA VAL A 173 12.58 -0.40 -15.66
C VAL A 173 12.46 -1.89 -15.31
N ALA A 174 11.75 -2.23 -14.25
CA ALA A 174 11.45 -3.62 -13.90
C ALA A 174 10.04 -3.74 -13.33
N LEU A 175 9.35 -4.83 -13.66
CA LEU A 175 7.99 -5.11 -13.23
C LEU A 175 7.90 -6.53 -12.67
N PHE A 176 7.62 -6.63 -11.38
CA PHE A 176 7.32 -7.88 -10.70
C PHE A 176 5.82 -8.13 -10.74
N ILE A 177 5.42 -9.35 -11.09
CA ILE A 177 4.02 -9.78 -11.02
C ILE A 177 3.99 -11.13 -10.32
N ASP A 178 3.18 -11.23 -9.28
CA ASP A 178 3.10 -12.43 -8.46
C ASP A 178 1.68 -12.60 -7.90
N GLY A 179 1.24 -13.85 -7.83
CA GLY A 179 -0.02 -14.24 -7.22
C GLY A 179 0.14 -14.53 -5.74
N LYS A 180 -0.79 -14.08 -4.94
CA LYS A 180 -0.85 -14.43 -3.52
C LYS A 180 -2.25 -14.92 -3.16
N SER A 181 -2.33 -16.11 -2.61
CA SER A 181 -3.58 -16.61 -2.04
C SER A 181 -3.98 -15.79 -0.81
N PHE A 182 -5.20 -15.29 -0.81
CA PHE A 182 -5.74 -14.37 0.15
C PHE A 182 -7.19 -14.76 0.48
N SER A 183 -7.40 -15.38 1.63
CA SER A 183 -8.74 -15.82 2.06
C SER A 183 -9.50 -16.68 1.06
N GLY A 184 -8.80 -17.66 0.45
CA GLY A 184 -9.39 -18.60 -0.51
C GLY A 184 -9.59 -18.02 -1.93
N THR A 185 -9.04 -16.85 -2.21
CA THR A 185 -9.01 -16.23 -3.54
C THR A 185 -7.58 -15.77 -3.83
N ASP A 186 -7.13 -15.86 -5.06
CA ASP A 186 -5.82 -15.38 -5.45
C ASP A 186 -5.87 -13.90 -5.82
N MET A 187 -4.90 -13.15 -5.35
CA MET A 187 -4.68 -11.74 -5.67
C MET A 187 -3.39 -11.62 -6.45
N ILE A 188 -3.47 -11.17 -7.70
CA ILE A 188 -2.31 -10.90 -8.54
C ILE A 188 -1.89 -9.45 -8.28
N ILE A 189 -0.65 -9.23 -7.85
CA ILE A 189 -0.11 -7.91 -7.50
C ILE A 189 0.99 -7.55 -8.50
N ALA A 190 1.04 -6.27 -8.90
CA ALA A 190 2.10 -5.72 -9.74
C ALA A 190 2.92 -4.68 -8.94
N LEU A 191 4.25 -4.89 -8.92
CA LEU A 191 5.23 -4.02 -8.28
C LEU A 191 6.23 -3.51 -9.32
N GLY A 192 6.21 -2.21 -9.60
CA GLY A 192 7.16 -1.54 -10.50
C GLY A 192 8.40 -1.04 -9.75
N ILE A 193 9.54 -1.08 -10.43
CA ILE A 193 10.78 -0.45 -9.98
C ILE A 193 11.11 0.66 -10.97
N ASP A 194 11.23 1.89 -10.49
CA ASP A 194 11.63 3.02 -11.31
C ASP A 194 13.15 3.08 -11.53
N ILE A 195 13.57 3.97 -12.41
CA ILE A 195 14.98 4.18 -12.74
C ILE A 195 15.85 4.60 -11.53
N ASN A 196 15.24 5.14 -10.46
CA ASN A 196 15.90 5.52 -9.22
C ASN A 196 15.93 4.38 -8.18
N GLY A 197 15.40 3.22 -8.53
CA GLY A 197 15.30 2.05 -7.68
C GLY A 197 14.19 2.10 -6.63
N ILE A 198 13.26 3.05 -6.76
CA ILE A 198 12.08 3.17 -5.89
C ILE A 198 11.05 2.12 -6.33
N LYS A 199 10.38 1.56 -5.34
CA LYS A 199 9.35 0.55 -5.53
C LYS A 199 7.97 1.20 -5.53
N HIS A 200 7.19 0.97 -6.58
CA HIS A 200 5.83 1.48 -6.75
C HIS A 200 4.85 0.31 -6.86
N ILE A 201 3.85 0.29 -6.00
CA ILE A 201 2.78 -0.71 -6.10
C ILE A 201 1.80 -0.20 -7.16
N LEU A 202 1.78 -0.85 -8.33
CA LEU A 202 1.03 -0.35 -9.49
C LEU A 202 -0.44 -0.78 -9.47
N GLY A 203 -0.73 -1.94 -8.91
CA GLY A 203 -2.10 -2.44 -8.86
C GLY A 203 -2.19 -3.86 -8.34
N PHE A 204 -3.42 -4.31 -8.22
CA PHE A 204 -3.77 -5.72 -7.98
C PHE A 204 -5.09 -6.05 -8.66
N VAL A 205 -5.31 -7.34 -8.89
CA VAL A 205 -6.58 -7.89 -9.36
C VAL A 205 -6.92 -9.15 -8.57
N GLU A 206 -8.19 -9.30 -8.22
CA GLU A 206 -8.71 -10.54 -7.63
C GLU A 206 -9.02 -11.54 -8.74
N SER A 207 -8.51 -12.77 -8.61
CA SER A 207 -8.72 -13.83 -9.58
C SER A 207 -8.93 -15.16 -8.86
N GLY A 208 -9.75 -16.02 -9.43
CA GLY A 208 -9.87 -17.42 -8.97
C GLY A 208 -8.68 -18.28 -9.38
N THR A 209 -7.98 -17.89 -10.44
CA THR A 209 -6.80 -18.57 -10.99
C THR A 209 -5.96 -17.57 -11.79
N GLU A 210 -4.65 -17.81 -11.88
CA GLU A 210 -3.74 -17.03 -12.74
C GLU A 210 -3.93 -17.40 -14.23
N ASN A 211 -5.11 -17.07 -14.79
CA ASN A 211 -5.36 -17.32 -16.21
C ASN A 211 -4.90 -16.13 -17.07
N GLU A 212 -4.59 -16.42 -18.34
CA GLU A 212 -4.10 -15.44 -19.31
C GLU A 212 -5.06 -14.24 -19.49
N SER A 213 -6.37 -14.48 -19.50
CA SER A 213 -7.35 -13.42 -19.74
C SER A 213 -7.30 -12.36 -18.63
N VAL A 214 -7.44 -12.78 -17.37
CA VAL A 214 -7.43 -11.86 -16.21
C VAL A 214 -6.09 -11.13 -16.12
N CYS A 215 -4.97 -11.82 -16.33
CA CYS A 215 -3.65 -11.20 -16.33
C CYS A 215 -3.49 -10.19 -17.48
N SER A 216 -4.02 -10.51 -18.68
CA SER A 216 -3.97 -9.60 -19.83
C SER A 216 -4.81 -8.35 -19.60
N ASP A 217 -6.02 -8.49 -19.04
CA ASP A 217 -6.90 -7.37 -18.75
C ASP A 217 -6.32 -6.49 -17.64
N PHE A 218 -5.69 -7.10 -16.64
CA PHE A 218 -4.95 -6.39 -15.61
C PHE A 218 -3.79 -5.55 -16.19
N LEU A 219 -2.95 -6.14 -17.04
CA LEU A 219 -1.85 -5.42 -17.69
C LEU A 219 -2.37 -4.30 -18.60
N ARG A 220 -3.49 -4.50 -19.34
CA ARG A 220 -4.12 -3.45 -20.14
C ARG A 220 -4.59 -2.29 -19.26
N SER A 221 -5.21 -2.58 -18.12
CA SER A 221 -5.63 -1.54 -17.17
C SER A 221 -4.46 -0.70 -16.66
N LEU A 222 -3.28 -1.30 -16.44
CA LEU A 222 -2.08 -0.56 -16.09
C LEU A 222 -1.60 0.32 -17.24
N LYS A 223 -1.68 -0.16 -18.49
CA LYS A 223 -1.33 0.60 -19.70
C LYS A 223 -2.27 1.80 -19.88
N GLU A 224 -3.58 1.63 -19.71
CA GLU A 224 -4.60 2.70 -19.76
C GLU A 224 -4.36 3.76 -18.69
N ARG A 225 -3.77 3.39 -17.56
CA ARG A 225 -3.35 4.28 -16.48
C ARG A 225 -2.00 4.96 -16.73
N GLY A 226 -1.43 4.83 -17.94
CA GLY A 226 -0.22 5.51 -18.37
C GLY A 226 1.07 4.72 -18.23
N LEU A 227 1.03 3.44 -17.80
CA LEU A 227 2.24 2.62 -17.72
C LEU A 227 2.71 2.19 -19.11
N LYS A 228 3.95 2.53 -19.45
CA LYS A 228 4.56 2.22 -20.76
C LYS A 228 5.10 0.79 -20.79
N LEU A 229 4.23 -0.19 -20.96
CA LEU A 229 4.59 -1.61 -20.94
C LEU A 229 5.45 -2.06 -22.14
N ASP A 230 5.42 -1.32 -23.24
CA ASP A 230 6.15 -1.64 -24.48
C ASP A 230 7.63 -1.16 -24.43
N ASP A 231 7.99 -0.35 -23.42
CA ASP A 231 9.34 0.16 -23.20
C ASP A 231 10.32 -0.94 -22.77
N GLU A 232 11.55 -0.55 -22.48
CA GLU A 232 12.63 -1.43 -22.02
C GLU A 232 12.42 -1.86 -20.57
N ILE A 233 11.43 -2.72 -20.33
CA ILE A 233 11.09 -3.26 -19.01
C ILE A 233 11.54 -4.73 -18.88
N LEU A 234 12.18 -5.05 -17.75
CA LEU A 234 12.42 -6.42 -17.32
C LEU A 234 11.21 -6.92 -16.51
N TYR A 235 10.53 -7.96 -17.01
CA TYR A 235 9.42 -8.62 -16.31
C TYR A 235 9.95 -9.75 -15.43
N ILE A 236 9.67 -9.73 -14.14
CA ILE A 236 10.08 -10.77 -13.19
C ILE A 236 8.85 -11.52 -12.69
N ILE A 237 8.79 -12.83 -13.00
CA ILE A 237 7.65 -13.70 -12.65
C ILE A 237 8.14 -15.03 -12.06
N ASP A 238 7.24 -15.74 -11.37
CA ASP A 238 7.54 -17.06 -10.80
C ASP A 238 7.61 -18.19 -11.84
N GLY A 239 7.06 -17.97 -13.02
CA GLY A 239 7.00 -18.93 -14.14
C GLY A 239 5.61 -19.44 -14.42
N SER A 240 4.56 -18.76 -13.94
CA SER A 240 3.18 -18.99 -14.35
C SER A 240 3.04 -18.84 -15.88
N LYS A 241 2.47 -19.86 -16.53
CA LYS A 241 2.24 -19.84 -17.99
C LYS A 241 1.25 -18.74 -18.39
N GLY A 242 0.23 -18.51 -17.56
CA GLY A 242 -0.76 -17.48 -17.80
C GLY A 242 -0.14 -16.07 -17.78
N LEU A 243 0.72 -15.78 -16.80
CA LEU A 243 1.45 -14.52 -16.72
C LEU A 243 2.42 -14.35 -17.89
N ASN A 244 3.19 -15.37 -18.24
CA ASN A 244 4.13 -15.33 -19.37
C ASN A 244 3.40 -15.01 -20.68
N SER A 245 2.29 -15.73 -20.95
CA SER A 245 1.48 -15.50 -22.16
C SER A 245 0.87 -14.10 -22.18
N SER A 246 0.32 -13.63 -21.06
CA SER A 246 -0.29 -12.31 -20.96
C SER A 246 0.72 -11.17 -21.17
N ILE A 247 1.94 -11.30 -20.62
CA ILE A 247 3.01 -10.32 -20.83
C ILE A 247 3.37 -10.25 -22.33
N LYS A 248 3.60 -11.39 -22.98
CA LYS A 248 3.92 -11.43 -24.42
C LYS A 248 2.79 -10.87 -25.29
N LYS A 249 1.54 -11.05 -24.87
CA LYS A 249 0.36 -10.54 -25.59
C LYS A 249 0.17 -9.03 -25.46
N VAL A 250 0.46 -8.45 -24.29
CA VAL A 250 0.20 -7.03 -23.99
C VAL A 250 1.44 -6.16 -24.22
N ALA A 251 2.61 -6.62 -23.81
CA ALA A 251 3.89 -5.91 -23.94
C ALA A 251 4.70 -6.28 -25.19
N GLY A 252 4.17 -7.22 -26.00
CA GLY A 252 4.81 -7.66 -27.25
C GLY A 252 5.61 -8.95 -27.09
N ARG A 253 5.78 -9.67 -28.21
CA ARG A 253 6.47 -10.98 -28.25
C ARG A 253 7.92 -10.91 -27.80
N ASN A 254 8.56 -9.75 -27.96
CA ASN A 254 9.95 -9.48 -27.57
C ASN A 254 10.09 -9.00 -26.11
N ALA A 255 9.05 -9.15 -25.28
CA ALA A 255 9.12 -8.81 -23.87
C ALA A 255 10.23 -9.59 -23.16
N VAL A 256 11.07 -8.88 -22.40
CA VAL A 256 12.23 -9.47 -21.72
C VAL A 256 11.82 -9.97 -20.35
N ILE A 257 11.73 -11.29 -20.22
CA ILE A 257 11.22 -11.95 -19.01
C ILE A 257 12.37 -12.62 -18.26
N GLN A 258 12.49 -12.36 -16.98
CA GLN A 258 13.30 -13.10 -16.01
C GLN A 258 12.39 -14.00 -15.18
N ARG A 259 12.55 -15.29 -15.32
CA ARG A 259 11.87 -16.25 -14.45
C ARG A 259 12.60 -16.39 -13.12
N CYS A 260 11.86 -16.44 -12.02
CA CYS A 260 12.40 -16.58 -10.67
C CYS A 260 13.25 -17.85 -10.53
N GLN A 261 14.54 -17.70 -10.26
CA GLN A 261 15.48 -18.81 -10.11
C GLN A 261 15.19 -19.67 -8.88
N TRP A 262 14.67 -19.05 -7.81
CA TRP A 262 14.31 -19.77 -6.57
C TRP A 262 13.10 -20.70 -6.82
N HIS A 263 12.02 -20.17 -7.39
CA HIS A 263 10.84 -20.99 -7.71
C HIS A 263 11.19 -22.09 -8.73
N LYS A 264 11.98 -21.79 -9.73
CA LYS A 264 12.44 -22.80 -10.69
C LYS A 264 13.22 -23.92 -9.99
N ARG A 265 14.15 -23.57 -9.10
CA ARG A 265 14.93 -24.56 -8.33
C ARG A 265 14.03 -25.43 -7.46
N GLU A 266 13.11 -24.83 -6.70
CA GLU A 266 12.19 -25.57 -5.83
C GLU A 266 11.23 -26.48 -6.65
N ASN A 267 10.75 -26.00 -7.80
CA ASN A 267 9.94 -26.81 -8.71
C ASN A 267 10.72 -28.03 -9.23
N VAL A 268 11.99 -27.88 -9.62
CA VAL A 268 12.82 -29.00 -10.07
C VAL A 268 13.02 -30.03 -8.96
N VAL A 269 13.41 -29.59 -7.77
CA VAL A 269 13.71 -30.52 -6.67
C VAL A 269 12.46 -31.19 -6.08
N SER A 270 11.28 -30.60 -6.25
CA SER A 270 10.02 -31.19 -5.77
C SER A 270 9.71 -32.57 -6.39
N TYR A 271 10.26 -32.88 -7.55
CA TYR A 271 10.14 -34.18 -8.22
C TYR A 271 11.11 -35.24 -7.69
N LEU A 272 12.04 -34.88 -6.81
CA LEU A 272 13.08 -35.76 -6.29
C LEU A 272 12.75 -36.27 -4.88
N SER A 273 13.38 -37.37 -4.48
CA SER A 273 13.29 -37.87 -3.11
C SER A 273 13.89 -36.87 -2.12
N LYS A 274 13.40 -36.87 -0.89
CA LYS A 274 13.88 -35.95 0.17
C LYS A 274 15.39 -36.03 0.41
N THR A 275 15.99 -37.18 0.16
CA THR A 275 17.45 -37.44 0.31
C THR A 275 18.26 -36.80 -0.82
N GLU A 276 17.70 -36.71 -2.02
CA GLU A 276 18.38 -36.16 -3.20
C GLU A 276 18.22 -34.62 -3.31
N GLN A 277 17.10 -34.09 -2.79
CA GLN A 277 16.77 -32.66 -2.89
C GLN A 277 17.90 -31.72 -2.45
N PRO A 278 18.56 -31.89 -1.28
CA PRO A 278 19.60 -30.97 -0.82
C PRO A 278 20.77 -30.88 -1.80
N LYS A 279 21.24 -32.03 -2.31
CA LYS A 279 22.37 -32.12 -3.25
C LYS A 279 22.07 -31.42 -4.58
N VAL A 280 20.87 -31.66 -5.13
CA VAL A 280 20.48 -31.06 -6.41
C VAL A 280 20.19 -29.56 -6.22
N ARG A 281 19.57 -29.18 -5.11
CA ARG A 281 19.34 -27.76 -4.76
C ARG A 281 20.66 -26.98 -4.71
N GLU A 282 21.70 -27.53 -4.09
CA GLU A 282 23.02 -26.92 -4.01
C GLU A 282 23.66 -26.78 -5.40
N LYS A 283 23.60 -27.82 -6.24
CA LYS A 283 24.16 -27.78 -7.61
C LYS A 283 23.47 -26.70 -8.47
N LEU A 284 22.14 -26.62 -8.41
CA LEU A 284 21.38 -25.59 -9.12
C LEU A 284 21.72 -24.18 -8.60
N GLN A 285 21.84 -24.01 -7.28
CA GLN A 285 22.19 -22.72 -6.69
C GLN A 285 23.61 -22.29 -7.10
N ARG A 286 24.60 -23.19 -7.10
CA ARG A 286 25.96 -22.90 -7.58
C ARG A 286 25.95 -22.50 -9.05
N ALA A 287 25.21 -23.21 -9.90
CA ALA A 287 25.07 -22.86 -11.31
C ALA A 287 24.47 -21.45 -11.52
N TYR A 288 23.41 -21.10 -10.79
CA TYR A 288 22.80 -19.77 -10.85
C TYR A 288 23.64 -18.65 -10.21
N SER A 289 24.64 -18.98 -9.39
CA SER A 289 25.57 -17.99 -8.79
C SER A 289 26.69 -17.56 -9.73
N LEU A 290 26.94 -18.29 -10.81
CA LEU A 290 27.93 -17.91 -11.81
C LEU A 290 27.52 -16.61 -12.49
N SER A 291 28.50 -15.77 -12.87
CA SER A 291 28.24 -14.46 -13.47
C SER A 291 28.00 -14.53 -14.97
N SER A 292 28.75 -15.40 -15.64
CA SER A 292 28.73 -15.57 -17.08
C SER A 292 27.54 -16.43 -17.53
N TYR A 293 26.85 -15.98 -18.58
CA TYR A 293 25.77 -16.75 -19.20
C TYR A 293 26.23 -18.12 -19.68
N THR A 294 27.39 -18.18 -20.36
CA THR A 294 27.92 -19.43 -20.90
C THR A 294 28.29 -20.43 -19.82
N GLU A 295 28.92 -19.98 -18.75
CA GLU A 295 29.27 -20.82 -17.60
C GLU A 295 28.02 -21.31 -16.85
N ALA A 296 27.07 -20.40 -16.53
CA ALA A 296 25.83 -20.76 -15.86
C ALA A 296 25.00 -21.75 -16.70
N LYS A 297 24.89 -21.54 -18.01
CA LYS A 297 24.19 -22.42 -18.94
C LYS A 297 24.86 -23.81 -18.97
N SER A 298 26.18 -23.86 -19.14
CA SER A 298 26.93 -25.11 -19.15
C SER A 298 26.79 -25.89 -17.84
N ALA A 299 26.84 -25.19 -16.70
CA ALA A 299 26.61 -25.80 -15.37
C ALA A 299 25.22 -26.38 -15.23
N LEU A 300 24.18 -25.64 -15.68
CA LEU A 300 22.79 -26.10 -15.64
C LEU A 300 22.56 -27.29 -16.61
N ASP A 301 23.21 -27.29 -17.78
CA ASP A 301 23.13 -28.40 -18.71
C ASP A 301 23.78 -29.69 -18.13
N LYS A 302 24.88 -29.56 -17.37
CA LYS A 302 25.47 -30.69 -16.63
C LYS A 302 24.49 -31.25 -15.59
N VAL A 303 23.88 -30.37 -14.78
CA VAL A 303 22.84 -30.79 -13.83
C VAL A 303 21.65 -31.42 -14.56
N GLY A 304 21.25 -30.89 -15.71
CA GLY A 304 20.19 -31.45 -16.55
C GLY A 304 20.49 -32.87 -17.00
N LYS A 305 21.74 -33.16 -17.43
CA LYS A 305 22.16 -34.53 -17.79
C LYS A 305 22.04 -35.50 -16.60
N GLU A 306 22.44 -35.09 -15.41
CA GLU A 306 22.26 -35.91 -14.20
C GLU A 306 20.78 -36.14 -13.90
N LEU A 307 19.97 -35.07 -13.90
CA LEU A 307 18.52 -35.16 -13.64
C LEU A 307 17.82 -36.08 -14.65
N LYS A 308 18.24 -36.08 -15.92
CA LYS A 308 17.66 -36.97 -16.94
C LYS A 308 17.81 -38.44 -16.58
N LEU A 309 18.90 -38.80 -15.89
CA LEU A 309 19.15 -40.16 -15.42
C LEU A 309 18.40 -40.47 -14.11
N MET A 310 18.21 -39.46 -13.26
CA MET A 310 17.57 -39.62 -11.95
C MET A 310 16.04 -39.58 -12.04
N ASN A 311 15.50 -38.55 -12.67
CA ASN A 311 14.07 -38.29 -12.77
C ASN A 311 13.73 -37.42 -13.98
N ARG A 312 13.03 -37.98 -14.96
CA ARG A 312 12.69 -37.29 -16.20
C ARG A 312 11.78 -36.06 -15.98
N SER A 313 10.88 -36.09 -14.97
CA SER A 313 10.03 -34.97 -14.66
C SER A 313 10.82 -33.79 -14.10
N ALA A 314 11.82 -34.06 -13.24
CA ALA A 314 12.74 -33.04 -12.75
C ALA A 314 13.57 -32.42 -13.90
N TYR A 315 14.05 -33.25 -14.82
CA TYR A 315 14.72 -32.78 -16.03
C TYR A 315 13.83 -31.88 -16.89
N ASN A 316 12.61 -32.33 -17.20
CA ASN A 316 11.65 -31.56 -17.99
C ASN A 316 11.29 -30.23 -17.28
N SER A 317 11.12 -30.27 -15.95
CA SER A 317 10.91 -29.06 -15.16
C SER A 317 12.08 -28.08 -15.24
N LEU A 318 13.34 -28.56 -15.30
CA LEU A 318 14.51 -27.70 -15.49
C LEU A 318 14.51 -27.06 -16.87
N GLN A 319 14.25 -27.86 -17.92
CA GLN A 319 14.30 -27.40 -19.32
C GLN A 319 13.18 -26.37 -19.65
N GLU A 320 12.03 -26.51 -19.02
CA GLU A 320 10.91 -25.58 -19.21
C GLU A 320 11.29 -24.17 -18.77
N GLY A 321 11.41 -23.22 -19.71
CA GLY A 321 11.76 -21.82 -19.43
C GLY A 321 13.15 -21.62 -18.82
N LEU A 322 14.10 -22.53 -19.09
CA LEU A 322 15.49 -22.42 -18.62
C LEU A 322 16.12 -21.10 -19.07
N GLU A 323 15.94 -20.72 -20.33
CA GLU A 323 16.49 -19.49 -20.90
C GLU A 323 15.96 -18.24 -20.19
N GLU A 324 14.70 -18.25 -19.79
CA GLU A 324 14.08 -17.14 -19.04
C GLU A 324 14.68 -17.02 -17.63
N THR A 325 15.24 -18.09 -17.05
CA THR A 325 15.94 -18.02 -15.75
C THR A 325 17.32 -17.38 -15.85
N LEU A 326 17.88 -17.34 -17.05
CA LEU A 326 19.21 -16.81 -17.35
C LEU A 326 19.20 -15.43 -18.01
N THR A 327 18.05 -14.76 -18.07
CA THR A 327 17.92 -13.46 -18.74
C THR A 327 18.88 -12.41 -18.20
N LEU A 328 19.02 -12.28 -16.88
CA LEU A 328 19.98 -11.35 -16.27
C LEU A 328 21.44 -11.71 -16.59
N HIS A 329 21.76 -12.99 -16.74
CA HIS A 329 23.09 -13.44 -17.15
C HIS A 329 23.35 -13.05 -18.61
N ARG A 330 22.37 -13.26 -19.49
CA ARG A 330 22.45 -12.87 -20.91
C ARG A 330 22.60 -11.35 -21.10
N LEU A 331 22.00 -10.55 -20.21
CA LEU A 331 22.16 -9.10 -20.17
C LEU A 331 23.52 -8.66 -19.55
N GLY A 332 24.33 -9.57 -19.02
CA GLY A 332 25.60 -9.26 -18.35
C GLY A 332 25.43 -8.54 -17.00
N LEU A 333 24.26 -8.67 -16.36
CA LEU A 333 23.90 -7.94 -15.14
C LEU A 333 23.62 -8.86 -13.94
N ALA A 334 23.96 -10.14 -14.06
CA ALA A 334 23.69 -11.13 -13.03
C ALA A 334 24.31 -10.80 -11.67
N ASP A 335 25.52 -10.25 -11.64
CA ASP A 335 26.21 -9.85 -10.38
C ASP A 335 25.70 -8.52 -9.86
N LYS A 336 25.45 -7.56 -10.75
CA LYS A 336 25.08 -6.19 -10.42
C LYS A 336 23.64 -6.08 -9.87
N LEU A 337 22.72 -6.81 -10.49
CA LEU A 337 21.28 -6.75 -10.20
C LEU A 337 20.70 -8.04 -9.62
N GLY A 338 21.46 -9.13 -9.60
CA GLY A 338 20.99 -10.44 -9.22
C GLY A 338 20.40 -10.52 -7.81
N ALA A 339 20.92 -9.72 -6.86
CA ALA A 339 20.39 -9.65 -5.50
C ALA A 339 18.92 -9.19 -5.42
N SER A 340 18.46 -8.43 -6.43
CA SER A 340 17.10 -7.89 -6.47
C SER A 340 16.21 -8.51 -7.54
N PHE A 341 16.78 -8.99 -8.67
CA PHE A 341 16.00 -9.33 -9.86
C PHE A 341 16.10 -10.80 -10.31
N LYS A 342 16.98 -11.63 -9.72
CA LYS A 342 17.03 -13.08 -10.00
C LYS A 342 15.83 -13.84 -9.39
N THR A 343 15.13 -13.24 -8.42
CA THR A 343 14.03 -13.85 -7.69
C THR A 343 12.88 -12.88 -7.50
N THR A 344 11.73 -13.39 -7.11
CA THR A 344 10.54 -12.61 -6.75
C THR A 344 10.58 -12.02 -5.33
N ASN A 345 11.72 -12.05 -4.63
CA ASN A 345 11.86 -11.60 -3.24
C ASN A 345 11.36 -10.15 -3.01
N CYS A 346 11.45 -9.27 -4.02
CA CYS A 346 10.97 -7.90 -3.89
C CYS A 346 9.46 -7.85 -3.65
N ILE A 347 8.69 -8.63 -4.40
CA ILE A 347 7.23 -8.69 -4.26
C ILE A 347 6.81 -9.61 -3.10
N GLU A 348 7.56 -10.67 -2.82
CA GLU A 348 7.34 -11.54 -1.66
C GLU A 348 7.48 -10.77 -0.33
N ASN A 349 8.41 -9.82 -0.27
CA ASN A 349 8.53 -8.91 0.88
C ASN A 349 7.28 -8.04 1.03
N VAL A 350 6.73 -7.48 -0.06
CA VAL A 350 5.44 -6.76 -0.04
C VAL A 350 4.34 -7.69 0.47
N ASN A 351 4.26 -8.91 -0.04
CA ASN A 351 3.29 -9.92 0.38
C ASN A 351 3.39 -10.25 1.87
N SER A 352 4.60 -10.30 2.42
CA SER A 352 4.82 -10.53 3.86
C SER A 352 4.34 -9.36 4.70
N GLN A 353 4.61 -8.13 4.28
CA GLN A 353 4.16 -6.94 4.99
C GLN A 353 2.63 -6.76 4.96
N ILE A 354 1.99 -7.03 3.81
CA ILE A 354 0.52 -7.05 3.72
C ILE A 354 -0.06 -8.03 4.74
N SER A 355 0.58 -9.20 4.91
CA SER A 355 0.10 -10.23 5.85
C SER A 355 -0.01 -9.73 7.28
N ILE A 356 0.81 -8.77 7.71
CA ILE A 356 0.76 -8.16 9.04
C ILE A 356 -0.58 -7.46 9.28
N TYR A 357 -1.10 -6.78 8.24
CA TYR A 357 -2.38 -6.07 8.33
C TYR A 357 -3.58 -6.99 8.22
N VAL A 358 -3.52 -7.95 7.30
CA VAL A 358 -4.68 -8.78 6.92
C VAL A 358 -4.86 -10.02 7.79
N SER A 359 -3.80 -10.53 8.44
CA SER A 359 -3.87 -11.70 9.34
C SER A 359 -4.79 -11.50 10.54
N ARG A 360 -5.07 -10.27 10.91
CA ARG A 360 -5.95 -9.90 12.02
C ARG A 360 -7.44 -9.92 11.66
N VAL A 361 -7.76 -9.99 10.36
CA VAL A 361 -9.15 -10.10 9.89
C VAL A 361 -9.56 -11.57 9.98
N ARG A 362 -10.45 -11.89 10.91
CA ARG A 362 -10.89 -13.27 11.18
C ARG A 362 -11.93 -13.78 10.19
N ARG A 363 -12.72 -12.89 9.59
CA ARG A 363 -13.80 -13.25 8.67
C ARG A 363 -13.86 -12.27 7.51
N TRP A 364 -13.78 -12.81 6.32
CA TRP A 364 -13.95 -12.10 5.07
C TRP A 364 -15.40 -12.25 4.58
N HIS A 365 -16.06 -11.14 4.25
CA HIS A 365 -17.47 -11.16 3.90
C HIS A 365 -17.68 -11.30 2.37
N ASN A 366 -16.97 -10.53 1.59
CA ASN A 366 -17.12 -10.46 0.14
C ASN A 366 -15.84 -9.93 -0.53
N SER A 367 -15.82 -9.87 -1.86
CA SER A 367 -14.72 -9.34 -2.67
C SER A 367 -14.40 -7.88 -2.31
N ASP A 368 -15.40 -7.00 -2.23
CA ASP A 368 -15.21 -5.58 -1.86
C ASP A 368 -14.46 -5.43 -0.51
N HIS A 369 -14.82 -6.25 0.47
CA HIS A 369 -14.12 -6.25 1.76
C HIS A 369 -12.65 -6.66 1.62
N ARG A 370 -12.33 -7.69 0.82
CA ARG A 370 -10.96 -8.12 0.56
C ARG A 370 -10.18 -7.03 -0.17
N GLN A 371 -10.74 -6.48 -1.23
CA GLN A 371 -10.08 -5.44 -2.06
C GLN A 371 -9.79 -4.18 -1.26
N ARG A 372 -10.72 -3.69 -0.45
CA ARG A 372 -10.52 -2.51 0.42
C ARG A 372 -9.40 -2.71 1.44
N TRP A 373 -9.34 -3.89 2.06
CA TRP A 373 -8.27 -4.22 2.99
C TRP A 373 -6.92 -4.36 2.29
N LEU A 374 -6.89 -5.00 1.13
CA LEU A 374 -5.66 -5.16 0.35
C LEU A 374 -5.13 -3.81 -0.14
N ALA A 375 -5.97 -2.98 -0.76
CA ALA A 375 -5.58 -1.63 -1.20
C ALA A 375 -5.02 -0.80 -0.03
N THR A 376 -5.70 -0.86 1.11
CA THR A 376 -5.25 -0.18 2.32
C THR A 376 -3.89 -0.69 2.81
N ALA A 377 -3.71 -2.01 2.89
CA ALA A 377 -2.44 -2.61 3.31
C ALA A 377 -1.29 -2.28 2.35
N LEU A 378 -1.56 -2.25 1.05
CA LEU A 378 -0.60 -1.87 0.01
C LEU A 378 -0.18 -0.39 0.16
N LEU A 379 -1.14 0.51 0.32
CA LEU A 379 -0.88 1.95 0.53
C LEU A 379 -0.09 2.24 1.80
N GLU A 380 -0.34 1.51 2.89
CA GLU A 380 0.41 1.65 4.15
C GLU A 380 1.82 1.01 4.06
N THR A 381 1.99 0.03 3.19
CA THR A 381 3.27 -0.66 2.99
C THR A 381 4.20 0.12 2.06
N GLU A 382 3.68 0.69 0.98
CA GLU A 382 4.45 1.32 -0.10
C GLU A 382 5.47 2.36 0.39
N PRO A 383 5.14 3.32 1.28
CA PRO A 383 6.10 4.34 1.76
C PRO A 383 7.27 3.78 2.57
N ARG A 384 7.15 2.54 3.06
CA ARG A 384 8.16 1.86 3.88
C ARG A 384 9.07 0.96 3.07
N LEU A 385 8.81 0.79 1.78
CA LEU A 385 9.59 -0.08 0.91
C LEU A 385 10.98 0.53 0.67
N ARG A 386 12.01 -0.28 0.94
CA ARG A 386 13.40 0.13 0.68
C ARG A 386 13.70 0.04 -0.82
N LYS A 387 14.54 0.94 -1.32
CA LYS A 387 15.06 0.91 -2.69
C LYS A 387 15.74 -0.44 -2.98
N VAL A 388 15.76 -0.83 -4.25
CA VAL A 388 16.41 -2.07 -4.69
C VAL A 388 17.94 -1.97 -4.55
N LYS A 389 18.58 -3.11 -4.30
CA LYS A 389 20.04 -3.24 -4.38
C LYS A 389 20.48 -3.20 -5.85
N GLY A 390 21.63 -2.61 -6.12
CA GLY A 390 22.14 -2.47 -7.49
C GLY A 390 21.51 -1.33 -8.29
N ARG A 391 20.76 -0.41 -7.67
CA ARG A 391 20.07 0.69 -8.35
C ARG A 391 20.96 1.55 -9.27
N ALA A 392 22.27 1.63 -9.02
CA ALA A 392 23.20 2.35 -9.88
C ALA A 392 23.29 1.76 -11.31
N HIS A 393 22.86 0.51 -11.49
CA HIS A 393 22.93 -0.21 -12.77
C HIS A 393 21.57 -0.29 -13.50
N LEU A 394 20.55 0.44 -13.03
CA LEU A 394 19.22 0.39 -13.67
C LEU A 394 19.20 1.10 -15.03
N VAL A 395 19.99 2.15 -15.19
CA VAL A 395 20.19 2.80 -16.51
C VAL A 395 20.85 1.82 -17.49
N GLU A 396 21.87 1.09 -17.03
CA GLU A 396 22.54 0.06 -17.82
C GLU A 396 21.57 -1.08 -18.18
N LEU A 397 20.70 -1.49 -17.24
CA LEU A 397 19.65 -2.48 -17.50
C LEU A 397 18.75 -2.06 -18.68
N LYS A 398 18.28 -0.83 -18.67
CA LYS A 398 17.40 -0.28 -19.72
C LYS A 398 18.12 -0.30 -21.07
N ALA A 399 19.37 0.15 -21.13
CA ALA A 399 20.19 0.13 -22.36
C ALA A 399 20.38 -1.30 -22.90
N ARG A 400 20.74 -2.26 -22.02
CA ARG A 400 20.92 -3.67 -22.42
C ARG A 400 19.64 -4.34 -22.92
N ILE A 401 18.48 -4.01 -22.34
CA ILE A 401 17.19 -4.50 -22.83
C ILE A 401 16.90 -3.96 -24.23
N LYS A 402 17.20 -2.67 -24.48
CA LYS A 402 17.05 -2.05 -25.78
C LYS A 402 17.91 -2.74 -26.84
N GLU A 403 19.20 -2.90 -26.56
CA GLU A 403 20.14 -3.62 -27.44
C GLU A 403 19.66 -5.04 -27.78
N LEU A 404 19.14 -5.77 -26.76
CA LEU A 404 18.61 -7.12 -26.95
C LEU A 404 17.37 -7.16 -27.84
N LYS A 405 16.47 -6.17 -27.73
CA LYS A 405 15.27 -6.07 -28.57
C LYS A 405 15.64 -5.74 -30.02
N GLU A 406 16.51 -4.76 -30.25
CA GLU A 406 16.99 -4.36 -31.57
C GLU A 406 17.74 -5.51 -32.30
N GLY A 407 18.60 -6.25 -31.59
CA GLY A 407 19.29 -7.42 -32.14
C GLY A 407 18.32 -8.56 -32.52
N ASN A 408 17.25 -8.76 -31.79
CA ASN A 408 16.22 -9.77 -32.12
C ASN A 408 15.39 -9.36 -33.36
N GLU A 409 15.11 -8.07 -33.54
CA GLU A 409 14.36 -7.55 -34.69
C GLU A 409 15.19 -7.69 -36.00
N THR A 410 16.48 -7.37 -35.96
CA THR A 410 17.39 -7.52 -37.09
C THR A 410 17.54 -8.99 -37.53
N GLY A 411 17.62 -9.92 -36.55
CA GLY A 411 17.69 -11.34 -36.82
C GLY A 411 16.39 -11.90 -37.44
N GLN A 412 15.23 -11.37 -37.04
CA GLN A 412 13.93 -11.79 -37.60
C GLN A 412 13.69 -11.20 -39.01
N GLN A 413 14.19 -10.01 -39.31
CA GLN A 413 14.13 -9.45 -40.65
C GLN A 413 15.01 -10.24 -41.63
N CYS A 414 16.23 -10.58 -41.25
CA CYS A 414 17.10 -11.42 -42.10
C CYS A 414 16.51 -12.80 -42.43
N ILE A 415 15.74 -13.40 -41.49
CA ILE A 415 15.07 -14.69 -41.73
C ILE A 415 13.84 -14.52 -42.66
N LYS A 416 13.14 -13.38 -42.58
CA LYS A 416 12.00 -13.09 -43.47
C LYS A 416 12.40 -12.71 -44.88
N GLU A 417 13.58 -12.12 -45.06
CA GLU A 417 14.12 -11.77 -46.36
C GLU A 417 14.82 -12.96 -47.05
N ALA A 418 15.15 -14.01 -46.29
CA ALA A 418 15.75 -15.26 -46.79
C ALA A 418 14.75 -16.39 -47.07
N ALA A 419 13.44 -16.19 -46.76
CA ALA A 419 12.36 -17.15 -46.97
C ALA A 419 11.40 -16.67 -48.08
#